data_98dd1a2100e077430bee0a381f9eda97
#
_entry.id   98dd1a2100e077430bee0a381f9eda97
#
_cell.length_a   1.000
_cell.length_b   1.000
_cell.length_c   1.000
_cell.angle_alpha   90.00
_cell.angle_beta   90.00
_cell.angle_gamma   90.00
#
_symmetry.space_group_name_H-M   'P 1'
#
loop_
_entity.id
_entity.type
_entity.pdbx_description
1 polymer ?
#
loop_
_entity_poly.entity_id
_entity_poly.type
_entity_poly.pdbx_seq_one_letter_code
_entity_poly.pdbx_strand_id
1 'polypeptide(L)'
;MARILIVEDEDHLAEGLRFNLEAEGYEVETVADGGSAVERLTDPERGYDVVILDLMLPEMSGFEVARRTRAAGNLAPILILTAKDATQDLVRGLEEGADDYLTKPFHLDELLARIRGLLRRRRWDGAESGDSNPQPAVVGETTVHFDRFELDTPRGTVRLTTREIGLLRALIDREGEAVTRGQLLEEVWGLRPDTKTRVVDSFIVRLRRYVEADPANPEHIVSVRGHGYRLVR
;
A
#
# COMPACT_ATOMS: atom_id res chain seq x y z
N MET A 1 -13.85 3.49 15.89
CA MET A 1 -13.70 4.72 15.09
C MET A 1 -12.37 4.59 14.39
N ALA A 2 -12.23 4.90 13.11
CA ALA A 2 -10.93 4.78 12.46
C ALA A 2 -10.06 5.99 12.82
N ARG A 3 -8.76 5.72 13.11
CA ARG A 3 -7.76 6.74 13.46
C ARG A 3 -6.91 7.09 12.25
N ILE A 4 -6.81 8.37 11.95
CA ILE A 4 -6.04 8.89 10.82
C ILE A 4 -4.93 9.79 11.33
N LEU A 5 -3.70 9.56 10.88
CA LEU A 5 -2.59 10.48 11.07
C LEU A 5 -2.44 11.35 9.82
N ILE A 6 -2.42 12.67 10.00
CA ILE A 6 -2.07 13.63 8.96
C ILE A 6 -0.66 14.14 9.24
N VAL A 7 0.21 14.05 8.24
CA VAL A 7 1.58 14.56 8.26
C VAL A 7 1.68 15.63 7.19
N GLU A 8 1.58 16.88 7.59
CA GLU A 8 1.48 18.05 6.71
C GLU A 8 2.02 19.27 7.44
N ASP A 9 2.96 20.00 6.86
CA ASP A 9 3.58 21.18 7.46
C ASP A 9 2.83 22.50 7.19
N GLU A 10 1.91 22.49 6.24
CA GLU A 10 1.01 23.60 5.95
C GLU A 10 -0.18 23.61 6.92
N ASP A 11 -0.11 24.44 7.99
CA ASP A 11 -1.13 24.49 9.06
C ASP A 11 -2.58 24.59 8.54
N HIS A 12 -2.82 25.48 7.55
CA HIS A 12 -4.16 25.69 7.00
C HIS A 12 -4.70 24.44 6.28
N LEU A 13 -3.82 23.72 5.58
CA LEU A 13 -4.21 22.49 4.91
C LEU A 13 -4.44 21.37 5.93
N ALA A 14 -3.55 21.23 6.91
CA ALA A 14 -3.67 20.25 7.99
C ALA A 14 -4.97 20.44 8.79
N GLU A 15 -5.29 21.71 9.18
CA GLU A 15 -6.54 22.04 9.88
C GLU A 15 -7.79 21.79 9.03
N GLY A 16 -7.74 22.18 7.75
CA GLY A 16 -8.85 21.93 6.81
C GLY A 16 -9.11 20.44 6.62
N LEU A 17 -8.08 19.64 6.47
CA LEU A 17 -8.17 18.19 6.39
C LEU A 17 -8.73 17.60 7.67
N ARG A 18 -8.19 17.99 8.82
CA ARG A 18 -8.65 17.52 10.13
C ARG A 18 -10.13 17.80 10.32
N PHE A 19 -10.58 19.04 10.12
CA PHE A 19 -11.97 19.43 10.28
C PHE A 19 -12.92 18.57 9.43
N ASN A 20 -12.59 18.37 8.16
CA ASN A 20 -13.44 17.58 7.26
C ASN A 20 -13.45 16.09 7.62
N LEU A 21 -12.32 15.52 8.02
CA LEU A 21 -12.24 14.12 8.40
C LEU A 21 -12.92 13.83 9.74
N GLU A 22 -12.82 14.75 10.71
CA GLU A 22 -13.57 14.67 11.97
C GLU A 22 -15.09 14.75 11.72
N ALA A 23 -15.54 15.60 10.79
CA ALA A 23 -16.94 15.67 10.38
C ALA A 23 -17.45 14.36 9.75
N GLU A 24 -16.59 13.60 9.06
CA GLU A 24 -16.89 12.26 8.55
C GLU A 24 -16.81 11.15 9.62
N GLY A 25 -16.51 11.53 10.87
CA GLY A 25 -16.53 10.62 12.01
C GLY A 25 -15.20 9.86 12.22
N TYR A 26 -14.07 10.35 11.73
CA TYR A 26 -12.75 9.81 12.01
C TYR A 26 -12.12 10.47 13.25
N GLU A 27 -11.25 9.73 13.94
CA GLU A 27 -10.34 10.30 14.93
C GLU A 27 -9.07 10.77 14.21
N VAL A 28 -8.71 12.04 14.35
CA VAL A 28 -7.62 12.62 13.55
C VAL A 28 -6.54 13.19 14.47
N GLU A 29 -5.29 12.80 14.20
CA GLU A 29 -4.09 13.40 14.77
C GLU A 29 -3.29 14.08 13.66
N THR A 30 -2.68 15.24 13.94
CA THR A 30 -1.86 15.98 12.99
C THR A 30 -0.45 16.14 13.51
N VAL A 31 0.54 16.05 12.62
CA VAL A 31 1.94 16.39 12.88
C VAL A 31 2.50 17.17 11.69
N ALA A 32 3.40 18.12 11.98
CA ALA A 32 3.92 19.04 10.99
C ALA A 32 5.30 18.63 10.42
N ASP A 33 5.90 17.55 10.91
CA ASP A 33 7.25 17.16 10.51
C ASP A 33 7.42 15.64 10.43
N GLY A 34 8.41 15.21 9.64
CA GLY A 34 8.69 13.80 9.41
C GLY A 34 9.25 13.06 10.63
N GLY A 35 9.99 13.75 11.52
CA GLY A 35 10.56 13.15 12.74
C GLY A 35 9.46 12.74 13.70
N SER A 36 8.55 13.66 14.02
CA SER A 36 7.34 13.41 14.81
C SER A 36 6.46 12.34 14.21
N ALA A 37 6.33 12.31 12.88
CA ALA A 37 5.56 11.28 12.18
C ALA A 37 6.17 9.89 12.39
N VAL A 38 7.49 9.75 12.20
CA VAL A 38 8.18 8.46 12.40
C VAL A 38 8.04 8.00 13.84
N GLU A 39 8.23 8.88 14.84
CA GLU A 39 8.07 8.53 16.25
C GLU A 39 6.68 7.92 16.52
N ARG A 40 5.61 8.56 16.02
CA ARG A 40 4.25 8.06 16.21
C ARG A 40 3.96 6.77 15.46
N LEU A 41 4.49 6.65 14.24
CA LEU A 41 4.23 5.50 13.38
C LEU A 41 5.07 4.26 13.78
N THR A 42 6.14 4.45 14.52
CA THR A 42 6.96 3.34 15.04
C THR A 42 6.60 2.94 16.47
N ASP A 43 5.75 3.70 17.15
CA ASP A 43 5.23 3.36 18.47
C ASP A 43 4.18 2.23 18.36
N PRO A 44 4.44 1.04 18.91
CA PRO A 44 3.53 -0.11 18.81
C PRO A 44 2.20 0.09 19.54
N GLU A 45 2.12 1.03 20.50
CA GLU A 45 0.90 1.33 21.23
C GLU A 45 -0.03 2.28 20.45
N ARG A 46 0.49 2.94 19.41
CA ARG A 46 -0.28 3.85 18.56
C ARG A 46 -0.67 3.15 17.25
N GLY A 47 -1.92 2.78 17.14
CA GLY A 47 -2.47 2.21 15.90
C GLY A 47 -3.17 3.26 15.07
N TYR A 48 -2.70 3.53 13.85
CA TYR A 48 -3.42 4.33 12.85
C TYR A 48 -4.00 3.42 11.76
N ASP A 49 -5.20 3.76 11.30
CA ASP A 49 -5.90 3.01 10.26
C ASP A 49 -5.55 3.51 8.85
N VAL A 50 -5.18 4.79 8.73
CA VAL A 50 -4.66 5.41 7.50
C VAL A 50 -3.69 6.52 7.89
N VAL A 51 -2.66 6.72 7.10
CA VAL A 51 -1.72 7.85 7.17
C VAL A 51 -1.89 8.68 5.91
N ILE A 52 -2.11 9.99 6.07
CA ILE A 52 -2.06 10.97 4.99
C ILE A 52 -0.71 11.67 5.13
N LEU A 53 0.12 11.64 4.09
CA LEU A 53 1.52 12.02 4.18
C LEU A 53 1.90 12.96 3.04
N ASP A 54 2.29 14.20 3.38
CA ASP A 54 2.94 15.06 2.41
C ASP A 54 4.37 14.59 2.12
N LEU A 55 4.80 14.72 0.89
CA LEU A 55 6.17 14.43 0.48
C LEU A 55 7.15 15.56 0.84
N MET A 56 6.67 16.80 0.82
CA MET A 56 7.50 18.01 0.92
C MET A 56 7.62 18.53 2.36
N LEU A 57 7.85 17.64 3.30
CA LEU A 57 8.03 18.01 4.71
C LEU A 57 9.40 18.61 4.98
N PRO A 58 9.52 19.50 5.99
CA PRO A 58 10.80 20.03 6.44
C PRO A 58 11.65 18.93 7.07
N GLU A 59 12.97 19.09 7.01
CA GLU A 59 14.00 18.22 7.61
C GLU A 59 14.03 16.78 7.09
N MET A 60 12.87 16.11 6.97
CA MET A 60 12.76 14.72 6.53
C MET A 60 11.64 14.57 5.51
N SER A 61 11.96 14.16 4.28
CA SER A 61 10.95 13.95 3.24
C SER A 61 9.94 12.88 3.60
N GLY A 62 8.70 12.99 3.09
CA GLY A 62 7.68 11.97 3.27
C GLY A 62 8.07 10.59 2.72
N PHE A 63 8.96 10.52 1.72
CA PHE A 63 9.54 9.24 1.27
C PHE A 63 10.31 8.53 2.39
N GLU A 64 11.13 9.26 3.10
CA GLU A 64 11.92 8.72 4.20
C GLU A 64 11.01 8.29 5.37
N VAL A 65 9.95 9.07 5.65
CA VAL A 65 8.91 8.69 6.62
C VAL A 65 8.28 7.36 6.24
N ALA A 66 7.79 7.22 4.99
CA ALA A 66 7.18 5.98 4.50
C ALA A 66 8.15 4.80 4.63
N ARG A 67 9.39 4.96 4.18
CA ARG A 67 10.42 3.92 4.24
C ARG A 67 10.71 3.47 5.69
N ARG A 68 10.87 4.42 6.63
CA ARG A 68 11.12 4.10 8.05
C ARG A 68 9.92 3.42 8.69
N THR A 69 8.72 3.87 8.39
CA THR A 69 7.46 3.26 8.85
C THR A 69 7.38 1.80 8.43
N ARG A 70 7.67 1.50 7.17
CA ARG A 70 7.69 0.11 6.66
C ARG A 70 8.82 -0.71 7.25
N ALA A 71 10.00 -0.15 7.41
CA ALA A 71 11.15 -0.82 8.05
C ALA A 71 10.87 -1.21 9.50
N ALA A 72 10.05 -0.44 10.21
CA ALA A 72 9.57 -0.75 11.56
C ALA A 72 8.41 -1.77 11.60
N GLY A 73 7.98 -2.30 10.46
CA GLY A 73 6.90 -3.28 10.36
C GLY A 73 5.49 -2.69 10.45
N ASN A 74 5.33 -1.37 10.46
CA ASN A 74 4.01 -0.75 10.41
C ASN A 74 3.45 -0.80 8.99
N LEU A 75 2.29 -1.45 8.82
CA LEU A 75 1.60 -1.66 7.55
C LEU A 75 0.35 -0.80 7.39
N ALA A 76 0.15 0.21 8.25
CA ALA A 76 -0.95 1.17 8.07
C ALA A 76 -0.91 1.74 6.65
N PRO A 77 -2.04 1.77 5.93
CA PRO A 77 -2.09 2.33 4.59
C PRO A 77 -1.62 3.79 4.56
N ILE A 78 -0.73 4.11 3.62
CA ILE A 78 -0.18 5.46 3.44
C ILE A 78 -0.73 6.04 2.14
N LEU A 79 -1.49 7.13 2.25
CA LEU A 79 -1.91 7.99 1.15
C LEU A 79 -0.96 9.17 1.05
N ILE A 80 -0.19 9.23 -0.01
CA ILE A 80 0.71 10.35 -0.27
C ILE A 80 -0.06 11.55 -0.86
N LEU A 81 0.21 12.74 -0.33
CA LEU A 81 -0.11 14.01 -0.98
C LEU A 81 1.12 14.51 -1.73
N THR A 82 0.96 14.94 -2.99
CA THR A 82 2.10 15.37 -3.83
C THR A 82 1.72 16.51 -4.77
N ALA A 83 2.69 17.33 -5.19
CA ALA A 83 2.48 18.37 -6.19
C ALA A 83 2.29 17.77 -7.59
N LYS A 84 1.58 18.49 -8.48
CA LYS A 84 1.08 18.03 -9.78
C LYS A 84 2.14 17.53 -10.78
N ASP A 85 3.40 17.91 -10.63
CA ASP A 85 4.45 17.63 -11.63
C ASP A 85 5.32 16.41 -11.30
N ALA A 86 4.91 15.62 -10.34
CA ALA A 86 5.73 14.59 -9.70
C ALA A 86 5.42 13.16 -10.17
N THR A 87 5.32 12.90 -11.48
CA THR A 87 5.23 11.49 -11.95
C THR A 87 6.43 10.66 -11.44
N GLN A 88 7.60 11.28 -11.31
CA GLN A 88 8.79 10.61 -10.75
C GLN A 88 8.64 10.41 -9.23
N ASP A 89 8.12 11.39 -8.52
CA ASP A 89 7.87 11.32 -7.07
C ASP A 89 6.76 10.33 -6.73
N LEU A 90 5.74 10.25 -7.58
CA LEU A 90 4.68 9.26 -7.51
C LEU A 90 5.24 7.83 -7.54
N VAL A 91 6.07 7.55 -8.54
CA VAL A 91 6.71 6.25 -8.71
C VAL A 91 7.57 5.92 -7.51
N ARG A 92 8.40 6.87 -7.09
CA ARG A 92 9.27 6.73 -5.92
C ARG A 92 8.45 6.50 -4.63
N GLY A 93 7.38 7.26 -4.41
CA GLY A 93 6.51 7.11 -3.23
C GLY A 93 5.92 5.71 -3.11
N LEU A 94 5.44 5.16 -4.23
CA LEU A 94 4.93 3.79 -4.27
C LEU A 94 6.05 2.76 -4.06
N GLU A 95 7.25 2.99 -4.60
CA GLU A 95 8.42 2.12 -4.38
C GLU A 95 8.89 2.14 -2.92
N GLU A 96 8.79 3.27 -2.24
CA GLU A 96 9.17 3.44 -0.83
C GLU A 96 8.10 2.98 0.17
N GLY A 97 6.94 2.53 -0.29
CA GLY A 97 5.95 1.86 0.56
C GLY A 97 4.60 2.55 0.72
N ALA A 98 4.29 3.56 -0.11
CA ALA A 98 2.95 4.13 -0.17
C ALA A 98 1.94 3.16 -0.80
N ASP A 99 0.67 3.27 -0.38
CA ASP A 99 -0.43 2.45 -0.91
C ASP A 99 -1.25 3.19 -1.95
N ASP A 100 -1.35 4.50 -1.86
CA ASP A 100 -2.05 5.34 -2.83
C ASP A 100 -1.46 6.76 -2.82
N TYR A 101 -1.88 7.60 -3.76
CA TYR A 101 -1.45 8.99 -3.86
C TYR A 101 -2.60 9.89 -4.30
N LEU A 102 -2.46 11.19 -4.01
CA LEU A 102 -3.38 12.23 -4.43
C LEU A 102 -2.58 13.50 -4.78
N THR A 103 -2.80 14.05 -5.97
CA THR A 103 -2.07 15.23 -6.42
C THR A 103 -2.73 16.52 -5.95
N LYS A 104 -1.93 17.44 -5.38
CA LYS A 104 -2.36 18.81 -5.04
C LYS A 104 -2.42 19.69 -6.31
N PRO A 105 -3.48 20.53 -6.52
CA PRO A 105 -4.68 20.64 -5.71
C PRO A 105 -5.67 19.49 -5.97
N PHE A 106 -6.36 19.03 -4.95
CA PHE A 106 -7.33 17.95 -5.01
C PHE A 106 -8.71 18.38 -4.53
N HIS A 107 -9.73 17.62 -4.90
CA HIS A 107 -11.08 17.77 -4.37
C HIS A 107 -11.25 16.90 -3.11
N LEU A 108 -11.97 17.45 -2.11
CA LEU A 108 -12.24 16.75 -0.86
C LEU A 108 -12.92 15.39 -1.09
N ASP A 109 -13.87 15.32 -2.01
CA ASP A 109 -14.58 14.08 -2.34
C ASP A 109 -13.64 12.99 -2.86
N GLU A 110 -12.59 13.36 -3.62
CA GLU A 110 -11.58 12.42 -4.09
C GLU A 110 -10.73 11.90 -2.92
N LEU A 111 -10.29 12.78 -2.03
CA LEU A 111 -9.56 12.39 -0.82
C LEU A 111 -10.39 11.41 0.02
N LEU A 112 -11.65 11.75 0.31
CA LEU A 112 -12.56 10.92 1.09
C LEU A 112 -12.82 9.56 0.42
N ALA A 113 -12.96 9.53 -0.91
CA ALA A 113 -13.14 8.29 -1.65
C ALA A 113 -11.92 7.37 -1.54
N ARG A 114 -10.69 7.92 -1.60
CA ARG A 114 -9.44 7.17 -1.44
C ARG A 114 -9.29 6.64 -0.02
N ILE A 115 -9.52 7.47 0.99
CA ILE A 115 -9.48 7.07 2.41
C ILE A 115 -10.49 5.95 2.67
N ARG A 116 -11.75 6.09 2.22
CA ARG A 116 -12.75 5.02 2.34
C ARG A 116 -12.32 3.75 1.62
N GLY A 117 -11.65 3.88 0.47
CA GLY A 117 -11.07 2.76 -0.27
C GLY A 117 -9.99 2.02 0.54
N LEU A 118 -9.07 2.75 1.17
CA LEU A 118 -8.02 2.20 2.01
C LEU A 118 -8.59 1.56 3.29
N LEU A 119 -9.55 2.22 3.95
CA LEU A 119 -10.19 1.71 5.16
C LEU A 119 -11.07 0.47 4.89
N ARG A 120 -11.81 0.43 3.78
CA ARG A 120 -12.64 -0.73 3.41
C ARG A 120 -11.81 -1.98 3.21
N ARG A 121 -10.64 -1.86 2.61
CA ARG A 121 -9.69 -2.94 2.41
C ARG A 121 -9.17 -3.50 3.74
N ARG A 122 -9.06 -2.66 4.79
CA ARG A 122 -8.70 -3.08 6.14
C ARG A 122 -9.90 -3.67 6.94
N ARG A 123 -11.14 -3.24 6.65
CA ARG A 123 -12.36 -3.74 7.32
C ARG A 123 -12.84 -5.11 6.82
N TRP A 124 -12.26 -5.66 5.76
CA TRP A 124 -12.50 -7.07 5.41
C TRP A 124 -11.95 -8.03 6.47
N ASP A 125 -11.34 -7.50 7.51
CA ASP A 125 -10.95 -8.24 8.73
C ASP A 125 -12.11 -8.62 9.66
N GLY A 126 -13.38 -8.51 9.32
CA GLY A 126 -14.34 -8.98 10.29
C GLY A 126 -15.81 -8.63 10.21
N ALA A 127 -16.40 -8.23 9.08
CA ALA A 127 -17.85 -8.05 9.08
C ALA A 127 -18.49 -8.39 7.72
N GLU A 128 -19.31 -9.43 7.73
CA GLU A 128 -20.56 -9.60 6.98
C GLU A 128 -20.67 -8.92 5.61
N SER A 129 -20.16 -9.60 4.60
CA SER A 129 -20.78 -9.56 3.27
C SER A 129 -21.01 -11.01 2.84
N GLY A 130 -22.26 -11.34 2.63
CA GLY A 130 -22.66 -12.66 2.23
C GLY A 130 -21.89 -13.15 1.01
N ASP A 131 -21.55 -14.43 1.09
CA ASP A 131 -21.40 -15.36 -0.01
C ASP A 131 -20.18 -15.29 -0.93
N SER A 132 -18.99 -14.84 -0.44
CA SER A 132 -17.72 -15.37 -0.95
C SER A 132 -16.54 -14.89 -0.10
N ASN A 133 -16.31 -15.56 1.03
CA ASN A 133 -14.99 -15.50 1.67
C ASN A 133 -13.99 -16.08 0.65
N PRO A 134 -13.05 -15.29 0.10
CA PRO A 134 -12.10 -15.83 -0.87
C PRO A 134 -11.30 -16.93 -0.19
N GLN A 135 -11.43 -18.15 -0.72
CA GLN A 135 -10.73 -19.29 -0.16
C GLN A 135 -9.23 -19.02 -0.15
N PRO A 136 -8.52 -19.43 0.91
CA PRO A 136 -7.08 -19.34 0.94
C PRO A 136 -6.47 -19.97 -0.32
N ALA A 137 -5.46 -19.32 -0.90
CA ALA A 137 -4.72 -19.87 -2.02
C ALA A 137 -3.36 -20.38 -1.55
N VAL A 138 -2.86 -21.42 -2.18
CA VAL A 138 -1.52 -21.95 -1.87
C VAL A 138 -0.57 -21.63 -3.02
N VAL A 139 0.60 -21.09 -2.71
CA VAL A 139 1.68 -20.84 -3.65
C VAL A 139 2.94 -21.48 -3.07
N GLY A 140 3.38 -22.58 -3.65
CA GLY A 140 4.45 -23.40 -3.06
C GLY A 140 4.09 -23.87 -1.65
N GLU A 141 4.94 -23.55 -0.68
CA GLU A 141 4.71 -23.87 0.74
C GLU A 141 4.01 -22.74 1.52
N THR A 142 3.56 -21.69 0.83
CA THR A 142 2.94 -20.51 1.43
C THR A 142 1.43 -20.51 1.23
N THR A 143 0.66 -20.35 2.31
CA THR A 143 -0.80 -20.15 2.24
C THR A 143 -1.12 -18.66 2.28
N VAL A 144 -1.90 -18.20 1.31
CA VAL A 144 -2.34 -16.81 1.15
C VAL A 144 -3.72 -16.63 1.73
N HIS A 145 -3.87 -15.82 2.76
CA HIS A 145 -5.14 -15.44 3.36
C HIS A 145 -5.54 -14.04 2.92
N PHE A 146 -6.40 -13.97 1.91
CA PHE A 146 -6.84 -12.69 1.33
C PHE A 146 -7.69 -11.85 2.26
N ASP A 147 -8.46 -12.50 3.14
CA ASP A 147 -9.33 -11.88 4.13
C ASP A 147 -8.53 -11.16 5.23
N ARG A 148 -7.42 -11.76 5.67
CA ARG A 148 -6.59 -11.26 6.75
C ARG A 148 -5.36 -10.47 6.29
N PHE A 149 -5.11 -10.41 4.98
CA PHE A 149 -3.89 -9.83 4.42
C PHE A 149 -2.61 -10.48 4.98
N GLU A 150 -2.64 -11.80 5.10
CA GLU A 150 -1.56 -12.57 5.73
C GLU A 150 -1.09 -13.72 4.82
N LEU A 151 0.18 -14.05 4.98
CA LEU A 151 0.79 -15.25 4.41
C LEU A 151 1.23 -16.15 5.57
N ASP A 152 0.82 -17.41 5.55
CA ASP A 152 1.44 -18.42 6.38
C ASP A 152 2.57 -19.05 5.58
N THR A 153 3.81 -18.74 5.96
CA THR A 153 5.02 -19.23 5.31
C THR A 153 5.74 -20.22 6.22
N PRO A 154 6.68 -21.05 5.71
CA PRO A 154 7.50 -21.91 6.55
C PRO A 154 8.35 -21.17 7.61
N ARG A 155 8.51 -19.85 7.42
CA ARG A 155 9.28 -18.96 8.33
C ARG A 155 8.38 -18.24 9.34
N GLY A 156 7.07 -18.45 9.31
CA GLY A 156 6.05 -17.80 10.15
C GLY A 156 5.05 -17.00 9.36
N THR A 157 4.10 -16.39 10.07
CA THR A 157 3.06 -15.55 9.47
C THR A 157 3.60 -14.17 9.13
N VAL A 158 3.35 -13.71 7.91
CA VAL A 158 3.75 -12.39 7.38
C VAL A 158 2.51 -11.61 7.02
N ARG A 159 2.40 -10.38 7.49
CA ARG A 159 1.35 -9.44 7.06
C ARG A 159 1.76 -8.73 5.78
N LEU A 160 0.79 -8.56 4.89
CA LEU A 160 0.97 -7.86 3.63
C LEU A 160 0.27 -6.51 3.63
N THR A 161 0.83 -5.56 2.88
CA THR A 161 0.14 -4.32 2.53
C THR A 161 -0.98 -4.61 1.52
N THR A 162 -1.90 -3.66 1.39
CA THR A 162 -3.00 -3.74 0.41
C THR A 162 -2.51 -3.96 -1.03
N ARG A 163 -1.38 -3.36 -1.40
CA ARG A 163 -0.82 -3.49 -2.76
C ARG A 163 -0.13 -4.84 -2.97
N GLU A 164 0.53 -5.37 -1.94
CA GLU A 164 1.15 -6.69 -2.00
C GLU A 164 0.11 -7.79 -2.17
N ILE A 165 -0.96 -7.77 -1.36
CA ILE A 165 -2.04 -8.75 -1.49
C ILE A 165 -2.81 -8.58 -2.80
N GLY A 166 -3.03 -7.35 -3.27
CA GLY A 166 -3.67 -7.06 -4.54
C GLY A 166 -2.86 -7.59 -5.74
N LEU A 167 -1.54 -7.39 -5.73
CA LEU A 167 -0.65 -7.90 -6.76
C LEU A 167 -0.61 -9.44 -6.77
N LEU A 168 -0.53 -10.04 -5.59
CA LEU A 168 -0.54 -11.49 -5.46
C LEU A 168 -1.86 -12.09 -5.96
N ARG A 169 -2.99 -11.46 -5.63
CA ARG A 169 -4.31 -11.86 -6.13
C ARG A 169 -4.39 -11.78 -7.65
N ALA A 170 -3.97 -10.65 -8.25
CA ALA A 170 -3.99 -10.47 -9.70
C ALA A 170 -3.20 -11.54 -10.45
N LEU A 171 -2.13 -12.04 -9.84
CA LEU A 171 -1.33 -13.14 -10.38
C LEU A 171 -2.00 -14.51 -10.15
N ILE A 172 -2.58 -14.74 -8.98
CA ILE A 172 -3.26 -16.01 -8.63
C ILE A 172 -4.51 -16.22 -9.49
N ASP A 173 -5.31 -15.17 -9.69
CA ASP A 173 -6.53 -15.22 -10.50
C ASP A 173 -6.24 -15.56 -11.98
N ARG A 174 -4.96 -15.36 -12.42
CA ARG A 174 -4.45 -15.66 -13.77
C ARG A 174 -3.31 -16.69 -13.73
N GLU A 175 -3.43 -17.66 -12.85
CA GLU A 175 -2.43 -18.71 -12.71
C GLU A 175 -2.07 -19.35 -14.06
N GLY A 176 -0.77 -19.52 -14.32
CA GLY A 176 -0.24 -20.07 -15.55
C GLY A 176 -0.19 -19.09 -16.73
N GLU A 177 -0.90 -17.97 -16.66
CA GLU A 177 -0.89 -16.95 -17.70
C GLU A 177 0.23 -15.91 -17.49
N ALA A 178 0.78 -15.39 -18.56
CA ALA A 178 1.73 -14.30 -18.50
C ALA A 178 0.98 -12.96 -18.45
N VAL A 179 1.04 -12.26 -17.33
CA VAL A 179 0.40 -10.97 -17.12
C VAL A 179 1.42 -9.86 -17.38
N THR A 180 1.04 -8.87 -18.21
CA THR A 180 1.94 -7.76 -18.52
C THR A 180 2.12 -6.81 -17.33
N ARG A 181 3.27 -6.11 -17.30
CA ARG A 181 3.49 -5.05 -16.29
C ARG A 181 2.43 -3.97 -16.32
N GLY A 182 1.99 -3.60 -17.53
CA GLY A 182 0.94 -2.59 -17.73
C GLY A 182 -0.41 -3.03 -17.13
N GLN A 183 -0.81 -4.29 -17.36
CA GLN A 183 -2.04 -4.84 -16.77
C GLN A 183 -1.99 -4.86 -15.25
N LEU A 184 -0.87 -5.33 -14.67
CA LEU A 184 -0.69 -5.33 -13.21
C LEU A 184 -0.68 -3.91 -12.64
N LEU A 185 -0.06 -2.97 -13.36
CA LEU A 185 0.00 -1.57 -12.97
C LEU A 185 -1.39 -0.92 -12.95
N GLU A 186 -2.18 -1.16 -13.99
CA GLU A 186 -3.55 -0.63 -14.08
C GLU A 186 -4.46 -1.24 -13.01
N GLU A 187 -4.46 -2.56 -12.86
CA GLU A 187 -5.35 -3.28 -11.96
C GLU A 187 -5.05 -3.00 -10.49
N VAL A 188 -3.77 -3.00 -10.10
CA VAL A 188 -3.36 -2.90 -8.71
C VAL A 188 -3.19 -1.44 -8.27
N TRP A 189 -2.67 -0.57 -9.13
CA TRP A 189 -2.38 0.84 -8.79
C TRP A 189 -3.34 1.84 -9.44
N GLY A 190 -4.14 1.43 -10.45
CA GLY A 190 -5.02 2.33 -11.19
C GLY A 190 -4.25 3.31 -12.08
N LEU A 191 -2.98 3.00 -12.39
CA LEU A 191 -2.12 3.80 -13.27
C LEU A 191 -2.28 3.37 -14.72
N ARG A 192 -1.98 4.29 -15.64
CA ARG A 192 -1.99 3.96 -17.07
C ARG A 192 -0.95 2.88 -17.38
N PRO A 193 -1.28 1.90 -18.23
CA PRO A 193 -0.40 0.77 -18.55
C PRO A 193 0.95 1.17 -19.15
N ASP A 194 1.01 2.36 -19.80
CA ASP A 194 2.21 2.93 -20.45
C ASP A 194 3.07 3.79 -19.50
N THR A 195 2.67 3.92 -18.21
CA THR A 195 3.45 4.67 -17.22
C THR A 195 4.82 4.02 -17.01
N LYS A 196 5.87 4.81 -17.22
CA LYS A 196 7.26 4.35 -16.99
C LYS A 196 7.56 4.27 -15.51
N THR A 197 7.50 3.07 -14.94
CA THR A 197 7.74 2.81 -13.51
C THR A 197 8.31 1.41 -13.31
N ARG A 198 9.02 1.22 -12.19
CA ARG A 198 9.48 -0.08 -11.71
C ARG A 198 8.68 -0.58 -10.50
N VAL A 199 7.56 0.08 -10.17
CA VAL A 199 6.78 -0.26 -8.97
C VAL A 199 6.36 -1.73 -8.96
N VAL A 200 5.87 -2.26 -10.08
CA VAL A 200 5.50 -3.69 -10.18
C VAL A 200 6.71 -4.58 -9.89
N ASP A 201 7.87 -4.28 -10.51
CA ASP A 201 9.09 -5.07 -10.31
C ASP A 201 9.55 -5.04 -8.85
N SER A 202 9.49 -3.89 -8.17
CA SER A 202 9.86 -3.74 -6.76
C SER A 202 8.95 -4.56 -5.84
N PHE A 203 7.64 -4.57 -6.09
CA PHE A 203 6.69 -5.37 -5.33
C PHE A 203 6.85 -6.87 -5.60
N ILE A 204 7.16 -7.27 -6.82
CA ILE A 204 7.49 -8.67 -7.14
C ILE A 204 8.73 -9.14 -6.36
N VAL A 205 9.77 -8.29 -6.27
CA VAL A 205 10.96 -8.62 -5.47
C VAL A 205 10.60 -8.83 -4.00
N ARG A 206 9.68 -8.03 -3.43
CA ARG A 206 9.20 -8.20 -2.05
C ARG A 206 8.42 -9.50 -1.90
N LEU A 207 7.44 -9.76 -2.77
CA LEU A 207 6.61 -10.97 -2.71
C LEU A 207 7.46 -12.25 -2.82
N ARG A 208 8.48 -12.26 -3.69
CA ARG A 208 9.40 -13.40 -3.80
C ARG A 208 10.12 -13.74 -2.50
N ARG A 209 10.43 -12.73 -1.67
CA ARG A 209 11.04 -12.99 -0.34
C ARG A 209 10.14 -13.77 0.59
N TYR A 210 8.84 -13.75 0.37
CA TYR A 210 7.86 -14.43 1.19
C TYR A 210 7.46 -15.80 0.62
N VAL A 211 7.26 -15.89 -0.71
CA VAL A 211 6.70 -17.09 -1.34
C VAL A 211 7.75 -18.03 -1.94
N GLU A 212 8.95 -17.55 -2.22
CA GLU A 212 10.01 -18.36 -2.82
C GLU A 212 10.96 -18.96 -1.76
N ALA A 213 11.39 -20.18 -2.00
CA ALA A 213 12.47 -20.78 -1.22
C ALA A 213 13.80 -20.03 -1.48
N ASP A 214 14.11 -19.73 -2.74
CA ASP A 214 15.21 -18.87 -3.18
C ASP A 214 14.68 -17.71 -4.04
N PRO A 215 14.59 -16.47 -3.50
CA PRO A 215 14.12 -15.31 -4.26
C PRO A 215 14.96 -14.95 -5.49
N ALA A 216 16.23 -15.39 -5.55
CA ALA A 216 17.11 -15.15 -6.70
C ALA A 216 16.83 -16.11 -7.86
N ASN A 217 16.32 -17.30 -7.57
CA ASN A 217 15.92 -18.32 -8.52
C ASN A 217 14.43 -18.67 -8.34
N PRO A 218 13.50 -17.76 -8.68
CA PRO A 218 12.08 -17.90 -8.39
C PRO A 218 11.42 -19.01 -9.23
N GLU A 219 10.69 -19.88 -8.56
CA GLU A 219 9.93 -20.98 -9.19
C GLU A 219 8.43 -20.66 -9.31
N HIS A 220 7.90 -19.83 -8.41
CA HIS A 220 6.45 -19.51 -8.35
C HIS A 220 6.11 -18.20 -9.05
N ILE A 221 6.79 -17.10 -8.77
CA ILE A 221 6.58 -15.82 -9.45
C ILE A 221 7.67 -15.64 -10.51
N VAL A 222 7.44 -16.19 -11.69
CA VAL A 222 8.44 -16.27 -12.76
C VAL A 222 8.39 -15.04 -13.66
N SER A 223 9.57 -14.51 -14.03
CA SER A 223 9.66 -13.43 -15.02
C SER A 223 9.49 -13.96 -16.43
N VAL A 224 8.58 -13.37 -17.22
CA VAL A 224 8.41 -13.63 -18.64
C VAL A 224 9.11 -12.51 -19.41
N ARG A 225 10.25 -12.82 -20.05
CA ARG A 225 11.10 -11.83 -20.71
C ARG A 225 10.34 -11.00 -21.72
N GLY A 226 10.46 -9.67 -21.63
CA GLY A 226 9.80 -8.72 -22.52
C GLY A 226 8.29 -8.58 -22.35
N HIS A 227 7.69 -9.31 -21.40
CA HIS A 227 6.24 -9.31 -21.17
C HIS A 227 5.87 -8.86 -19.75
N GLY A 228 6.16 -9.65 -18.74
CA GLY A 228 5.76 -9.36 -17.37
C GLY A 228 6.07 -10.51 -16.44
N TYR A 229 5.04 -11.00 -15.74
CA TYR A 229 5.17 -12.05 -14.74
C TYR A 229 4.10 -13.13 -14.91
N ARG A 230 4.43 -14.33 -14.44
CA ARG A 230 3.52 -15.48 -14.39
C ARG A 230 3.62 -16.13 -13.02
N LEU A 231 2.47 -16.50 -12.47
CA LEU A 231 2.43 -17.35 -11.29
C LEU A 231 2.35 -18.82 -11.73
N VAL A 232 3.15 -19.64 -11.06
CA VAL A 232 3.15 -21.12 -11.17
C VAL A 232 3.05 -21.67 -9.76
N ARG A 233 2.08 -22.53 -9.49
CA ARG A 233 1.92 -23.21 -8.19
C ARG A 233 2.71 -24.49 -8.12
#